data_949c6b935c620a105a7e84e317efa07f
#
_entry.id   949c6b935c620a105a7e84e317efa07f
#
_cell.length_a   1.000
_cell.length_b   1.000
_cell.length_c   1.000
_cell.angle_alpha   90.00
_cell.angle_beta   90.00
_cell.angle_gamma   90.00
#
_symmetry.space_group_name_H-M   'P 1'
#
loop_
_entity.id
_entity.type
_entity.pdbx_description
1 polymer ?
#
loop_
_entity_poly.entity_id
_entity_poly.type
_entity_poly.pdbx_seq_one_letter_code
_entity_poly.pdbx_strand_id
1 'polypeptide(L)'
;MTARATPAQALTSFRNARILWAGHSESRKAVEQQIESLLTATEKPADYARQLGLLRERLDVLKWQINCAARECMYSQHLLMEACTEDALISFMQANGAALTSALAPFLKGRGGVDVASRMLRSALVRQLAITPPEISGDYREILDESGVMPDPKMVRDCQGTYTPAQHLRFQQRLNDINDMQE
;
A
#
# COMPACT_ATOMS: atom_id res chain seq x y z
N MET A 1 8.33 18.21 -14.08
CA MET A 1 8.78 16.84 -13.77
C MET A 1 8.74 16.70 -12.25
N THR A 2 7.80 15.93 -11.71
CA THR A 2 7.78 15.60 -10.28
C THR A 2 9.00 14.73 -9.98
N ALA A 3 9.79 15.12 -8.99
CA ALA A 3 10.93 14.33 -8.53
C ALA A 3 10.41 12.94 -8.09
N ARG A 4 11.05 11.88 -8.57
CA ARG A 4 10.71 10.51 -8.15
C ARG A 4 11.09 10.33 -6.68
N ALA A 5 10.26 9.60 -5.96
CA ALA A 5 10.54 9.26 -4.57
C ALA A 5 11.78 8.35 -4.49
N THR A 6 12.65 8.61 -3.54
CA THR A 6 13.75 7.71 -3.21
C THR A 6 13.21 6.44 -2.51
N PRO A 7 13.96 5.31 -2.50
CA PRO A 7 13.56 4.12 -1.75
C PRO A 7 13.19 4.42 -0.28
N ALA A 8 13.98 5.24 0.41
CA ALA A 8 13.70 5.63 1.79
C ALA A 8 12.40 6.42 1.95
N GLN A 9 12.10 7.33 1.03
CA GLN A 9 10.82 8.07 1.03
C GLN A 9 9.63 7.14 0.75
N ALA A 10 9.78 6.23 -0.22
CA ALA A 10 8.75 5.26 -0.55
C ALA A 10 8.49 4.28 0.61
N LEU A 11 9.53 3.83 1.31
CA LEU A 11 9.42 3.01 2.52
C LEU A 11 8.67 3.73 3.64
N THR A 12 9.00 5.01 3.87
CA THR A 12 8.30 5.82 4.89
C THR A 12 6.81 5.93 4.58
N SER A 13 6.45 6.19 3.31
CA SER A 13 5.05 6.24 2.88
C SER A 13 4.33 4.91 3.08
N PHE A 14 4.98 3.80 2.73
CA PHE A 14 4.44 2.46 2.94
C PHE A 14 4.20 2.15 4.42
N ARG A 15 5.17 2.42 5.29
CA ARG A 15 5.06 2.23 6.75
C ARG A 15 3.88 3.02 7.33
N ASN A 16 3.76 4.29 6.96
CA ASN A 16 2.68 5.15 7.43
C ASN A 16 1.31 4.63 7.00
N ALA A 17 1.16 4.25 5.75
CA ALA A 17 -0.09 3.69 5.24
C ALA A 17 -0.44 2.35 5.95
N ARG A 18 0.55 1.50 6.22
CA ARG A 18 0.38 0.23 6.94
C ARG A 18 -0.07 0.44 8.39
N ILE A 19 0.50 1.43 9.08
CA ILE A 19 0.09 1.80 10.44
C ILE A 19 -1.38 2.25 10.45
N LEU A 20 -1.79 3.10 9.52
CA LEU A 20 -3.17 3.56 9.39
C LEU A 20 -4.14 2.40 9.11
N TRP A 21 -3.79 1.52 8.17
CA TRP A 21 -4.61 0.35 7.86
C TRP A 21 -4.78 -0.58 9.08
N ALA A 22 -3.69 -0.85 9.81
CA ALA A 22 -3.73 -1.67 11.02
C ALA A 22 -4.57 -1.02 12.11
N GLY A 23 -4.39 0.28 12.38
CA GLY A 23 -5.14 1.03 13.38
C GLY A 23 -6.65 1.07 13.09
N HIS A 24 -7.04 1.33 11.84
CA HIS A 24 -8.45 1.27 11.45
C HIS A 24 -9.05 -0.14 11.56
N SER A 25 -8.26 -1.18 11.25
CA SER A 25 -8.68 -2.58 11.39
C SER A 25 -8.92 -2.96 12.84
N GLU A 26 -8.10 -2.52 13.78
CA GLU A 26 -8.32 -2.75 15.21
C GLU A 26 -9.53 -1.94 15.73
N SER A 27 -9.67 -0.69 15.31
CA SER A 27 -10.84 0.13 15.65
C SER A 27 -12.14 -0.50 15.17
N ARG A 28 -12.13 -1.11 13.97
CA ARG A 28 -13.30 -1.86 13.46
C ARG A 28 -13.66 -3.03 14.36
N LYS A 29 -12.69 -3.85 14.76
CA LYS A 29 -12.92 -4.98 15.66
C LYS A 29 -13.54 -4.52 16.99
N ALA A 30 -13.02 -3.42 17.56
CA ALA A 30 -13.56 -2.86 18.81
C ALA A 30 -15.03 -2.43 18.65
N VAL A 31 -15.38 -1.78 17.54
CA VAL A 31 -16.78 -1.38 17.27
C VAL A 31 -17.68 -2.60 17.02
N GLU A 32 -17.20 -3.62 16.29
CA GLU A 32 -17.93 -4.88 16.10
C GLU A 32 -18.21 -5.58 17.43
N GLN A 33 -17.25 -5.62 18.36
CA GLN A 33 -17.44 -6.13 19.71
C GLN A 33 -18.46 -5.33 20.53
N GLN A 34 -18.44 -4.00 20.42
CA GLN A 34 -19.43 -3.15 21.09
C GLN A 34 -20.85 -3.41 20.55
N ILE A 35 -21.00 -3.56 19.25
CA ILE A 35 -22.29 -3.92 18.62
C ILE A 35 -22.75 -5.28 19.13
N GLU A 36 -21.88 -6.28 19.15
CA GLU A 36 -22.20 -7.64 19.64
C GLU A 36 -22.62 -7.60 21.11
N SER A 37 -21.89 -6.88 21.96
CA SER A 37 -22.22 -6.71 23.37
C SER A 37 -23.60 -6.07 23.57
N LEU A 38 -23.95 -5.06 22.80
CA LEU A 38 -25.28 -4.44 22.82
C LEU A 38 -26.39 -5.38 22.33
N LEU A 39 -26.11 -6.20 21.33
CA LEU A 39 -27.09 -7.15 20.77
C LEU A 39 -27.38 -8.30 21.73
N THR A 40 -26.36 -8.74 22.48
CA THR A 40 -26.44 -9.89 23.41
C THR A 40 -26.84 -9.51 24.82
N ALA A 41 -26.88 -8.21 25.17
CA ALA A 41 -27.26 -7.73 26.48
C ALA A 41 -28.68 -8.18 26.87
N THR A 42 -28.82 -8.75 28.05
CA THR A 42 -30.10 -9.24 28.60
C THR A 42 -31.06 -8.07 28.88
N GLU A 43 -30.51 -6.99 29.44
CA GLU A 43 -31.22 -5.73 29.65
C GLU A 43 -30.68 -4.69 28.65
N LYS A 44 -31.57 -4.14 27.85
CA LYS A 44 -31.22 -3.15 26.86
C LYS A 44 -31.35 -1.74 27.45
N PRO A 45 -30.31 -0.87 27.27
CA PRO A 45 -30.40 0.51 27.73
C PRO A 45 -31.54 1.27 27.06
N ALA A 46 -32.06 2.28 27.73
CA ALA A 46 -33.21 3.06 27.25
C ALA A 46 -32.95 3.70 25.85
N ASP A 47 -31.69 4.00 25.54
CA ASP A 47 -31.25 4.59 24.26
C ASP A 47 -30.59 3.58 23.30
N TYR A 48 -30.87 2.27 23.51
CA TYR A 48 -30.31 1.17 22.72
C TYR A 48 -30.33 1.40 21.21
N ALA A 49 -31.49 1.81 20.67
CA ALA A 49 -31.64 2.01 19.23
C ALA A 49 -30.71 3.13 18.71
N ARG A 50 -30.56 4.20 19.48
CA ARG A 50 -29.65 5.30 19.16
C ARG A 50 -28.19 4.85 19.20
N GLN A 51 -27.77 4.18 20.27
CA GLN A 51 -26.40 3.68 20.42
C GLN A 51 -26.05 2.71 19.28
N LEU A 52 -26.93 1.76 18.96
CA LEU A 52 -26.73 0.82 17.87
C LEU A 52 -26.64 1.52 16.51
N GLY A 53 -27.44 2.57 16.28
CA GLY A 53 -27.39 3.40 15.09
C GLY A 53 -26.02 4.07 14.93
N LEU A 54 -25.53 4.73 15.95
CA LEU A 54 -24.22 5.42 15.95
C LEU A 54 -23.06 4.45 15.72
N LEU A 55 -23.08 3.27 16.38
CA LEU A 55 -22.03 2.26 16.18
C LEU A 55 -22.01 1.70 14.75
N ARG A 56 -23.18 1.48 14.15
CA ARG A 56 -23.28 1.05 12.75
C ARG A 56 -22.74 2.11 11.78
N GLU A 57 -23.08 3.36 12.00
CA GLU A 57 -22.54 4.46 11.20
C GLU A 57 -21.01 4.55 11.32
N ARG A 58 -20.48 4.44 12.55
CA ARG A 58 -19.04 4.39 12.79
C ARG A 58 -18.39 3.21 12.10
N LEU A 59 -19.03 2.04 12.11
CA LEU A 59 -18.54 0.85 11.42
C LEU A 59 -18.43 1.06 9.90
N ASP A 60 -19.41 1.72 9.29
CA ASP A 60 -19.39 2.00 7.86
C ASP A 60 -18.29 3.01 7.48
N VAL A 61 -18.07 4.04 8.29
CA VAL A 61 -16.93 4.97 8.13
C VAL A 61 -15.60 4.21 8.24
N LEU A 62 -15.44 3.33 9.24
CA LEU A 62 -14.23 2.53 9.41
C LEU A 62 -13.97 1.57 8.24
N LYS A 63 -15.00 0.95 7.69
CA LYS A 63 -14.86 0.12 6.48
C LYS A 63 -14.31 0.93 5.30
N TRP A 64 -14.82 2.14 5.11
CA TRP A 64 -14.32 3.04 4.09
C TRP A 64 -12.86 3.46 4.35
N GLN A 65 -12.51 3.85 5.60
CA GLN A 65 -11.13 4.20 5.97
C GLN A 65 -10.16 3.03 5.75
N ILE A 66 -10.56 1.81 6.11
CA ILE A 66 -9.77 0.59 5.88
C ILE A 66 -9.53 0.38 4.38
N ASN A 67 -10.56 0.55 3.53
CA ASN A 67 -10.40 0.42 2.09
C ASN A 67 -9.44 1.48 1.53
N CYS A 68 -9.56 2.73 1.94
CA CYS A 68 -8.66 3.80 1.52
C CYS A 68 -7.21 3.52 1.96
N ALA A 69 -7.01 3.16 3.23
CA ALA A 69 -5.68 2.87 3.76
C ALA A 69 -5.05 1.61 3.12
N ALA A 70 -5.83 0.56 2.85
CA ALA A 70 -5.36 -0.62 2.15
C ALA A 70 -4.91 -0.31 0.72
N ARG A 71 -5.65 0.54 -0.01
CA ARG A 71 -5.27 1.01 -1.36
C ARG A 71 -3.98 1.82 -1.33
N GLU A 72 -3.85 2.71 -0.35
CA GLU A 72 -2.64 3.50 -0.18
C GLU A 72 -1.43 2.61 0.14
N CYS A 73 -1.60 1.60 1.01
CA CYS A 73 -0.58 0.59 1.27
C CYS A 73 -0.12 -0.12 -0.01
N MET A 74 -1.05 -0.62 -0.81
CA MET A 74 -0.72 -1.33 -2.04
C MET A 74 -0.04 -0.43 -3.06
N TYR A 75 -0.49 0.81 -3.18
CA TYR A 75 0.13 1.79 -4.06
C TYR A 75 1.55 2.14 -3.58
N SER A 76 1.72 2.42 -2.30
CA SER A 76 3.03 2.73 -1.71
C SER A 76 4.00 1.56 -1.81
N GLN A 77 3.53 0.32 -1.64
CA GLN A 77 4.32 -0.89 -1.85
C GLN A 77 4.81 -1.01 -3.30
N HIS A 78 3.93 -0.74 -4.26
CA HIS A 78 4.29 -0.72 -5.67
C HIS A 78 5.37 0.34 -5.96
N LEU A 79 5.19 1.55 -5.45
CA LEU A 79 6.19 2.63 -5.61
C LEU A 79 7.53 2.26 -4.96
N LEU A 80 7.51 1.61 -3.81
CA LEU A 80 8.73 1.13 -3.14
C LEU A 80 9.47 0.11 -4.01
N MET A 81 8.75 -0.86 -4.56
CA MET A 81 9.32 -1.87 -5.46
C MET A 81 9.89 -1.23 -6.72
N GLU A 82 9.22 -0.23 -7.28
CA GLU A 82 9.72 0.51 -8.43
C GLU A 82 11.01 1.29 -8.10
N ALA A 83 11.01 2.02 -6.97
CA ALA A 83 12.16 2.81 -6.56
C ALA A 83 13.39 1.93 -6.31
N CYS A 84 13.24 0.80 -5.60
CA CYS A 84 14.33 -0.15 -5.36
C CYS A 84 14.84 -0.77 -6.67
N THR A 85 13.94 -1.13 -7.59
CA THR A 85 14.31 -1.71 -8.89
C THR A 85 15.11 -0.74 -9.75
N GLU A 86 14.70 0.53 -9.78
CA GLU A 86 15.40 1.56 -10.56
C GLU A 86 16.80 1.84 -10.01
N ASP A 87 16.93 1.92 -8.69
CA ASP A 87 18.21 2.18 -8.06
C ASP A 87 19.18 1.00 -8.23
N ALA A 88 18.69 -0.23 -8.10
CA ALA A 88 19.47 -1.44 -8.42
C ALA A 88 19.90 -1.46 -9.90
N LEU A 89 19.01 -1.07 -10.83
CA LEU A 89 19.32 -0.98 -12.25
C LEU A 89 20.39 0.08 -12.54
N ILE A 90 20.28 1.25 -11.94
CA ILE A 90 21.27 2.32 -12.08
C ILE A 90 22.64 1.85 -11.57
N SER A 91 22.68 1.24 -10.39
CA SER A 91 23.92 0.71 -9.80
C SER A 91 24.55 -0.37 -10.67
N PHE A 92 23.73 -1.29 -11.19
CA PHE A 92 24.18 -2.33 -12.11
C PHE A 92 24.73 -1.75 -13.43
N MET A 93 24.04 -0.76 -14.00
CA MET A 93 24.47 -0.08 -15.23
C MET A 93 25.74 0.72 -15.03
N GLN A 94 25.91 1.35 -13.88
CA GLN A 94 27.15 2.06 -13.53
C GLN A 94 28.32 1.11 -13.43
N ALA A 95 28.14 -0.06 -12.81
CA ALA A 95 29.20 -1.05 -12.65
C ALA A 95 29.54 -1.81 -13.95
N ASN A 96 28.56 -2.06 -14.81
CA ASN A 96 28.66 -2.97 -15.95
C ASN A 96 28.37 -2.33 -17.31
N GLY A 97 28.07 -1.03 -17.37
CA GLY A 97 27.54 -0.35 -18.56
C GLY A 97 28.42 -0.48 -19.80
N ALA A 98 29.75 -0.37 -19.64
CA ALA A 98 30.67 -0.47 -20.76
C ALA A 98 30.68 -1.90 -21.35
N ALA A 99 30.72 -2.92 -20.48
CA ALA A 99 30.70 -4.33 -20.90
C ALA A 99 29.36 -4.70 -21.56
N LEU A 100 28.26 -4.22 -21.00
CA LEU A 100 26.91 -4.41 -21.56
C LEU A 100 26.73 -3.73 -22.89
N THR A 101 27.21 -2.49 -23.04
CA THR A 101 27.13 -1.74 -24.30
C THR A 101 27.90 -2.47 -25.40
N SER A 102 29.10 -2.99 -25.10
CA SER A 102 29.89 -3.78 -26.04
C SER A 102 29.20 -5.11 -26.40
N ALA A 103 28.65 -5.81 -25.43
CA ALA A 103 28.00 -7.11 -25.66
C ALA A 103 26.66 -6.97 -26.40
N LEU A 104 25.91 -5.90 -26.13
CA LEU A 104 24.60 -5.67 -26.75
C LEU A 104 24.65 -4.89 -28.07
N ALA A 105 25.76 -4.20 -28.36
CA ALA A 105 25.89 -3.36 -29.57
C ALA A 105 25.53 -4.09 -30.87
N PRO A 106 25.88 -5.38 -31.11
CA PRO A 106 25.47 -6.12 -32.32
C PRO A 106 23.98 -6.32 -32.42
N PHE A 107 23.26 -6.38 -31.31
CA PHE A 107 21.82 -6.67 -31.23
C PHE A 107 20.94 -5.40 -31.20
N LEU A 108 21.54 -4.25 -30.86
CA LEU A 108 20.83 -2.98 -30.72
C LEU A 108 20.79 -2.16 -32.02
N LYS A 109 21.07 -2.78 -33.15
CA LYS A 109 20.97 -2.15 -34.49
C LYS A 109 19.50 -1.90 -34.84
N GLY A 110 18.98 -0.75 -34.44
CA GLY A 110 17.63 -0.32 -34.79
C GLY A 110 16.98 0.62 -33.81
N ARG A 111 15.94 1.36 -34.23
CA ARG A 111 15.15 2.23 -33.36
C ARG A 111 14.42 1.39 -32.31
N GLY A 112 14.58 1.73 -31.04
CA GLY A 112 13.90 1.10 -29.92
C GLY A 112 14.62 -0.09 -29.29
N GLY A 113 15.76 -0.55 -29.79
CA GLY A 113 16.51 -1.66 -29.21
C GLY A 113 16.95 -1.40 -27.77
N VAL A 114 17.36 -0.17 -27.46
CA VAL A 114 17.74 0.26 -26.09
C VAL A 114 16.54 0.18 -25.15
N ASP A 115 15.37 0.64 -25.56
CA ASP A 115 14.15 0.61 -24.74
C ASP A 115 13.66 -0.81 -24.49
N VAL A 116 13.80 -1.70 -25.45
CA VAL A 116 13.45 -3.12 -25.30
C VAL A 116 14.41 -3.79 -24.32
N ALA A 117 15.72 -3.59 -24.48
CA ALA A 117 16.72 -4.14 -23.58
C ALA A 117 16.54 -3.63 -22.13
N SER A 118 16.29 -2.34 -21.94
CA SER A 118 16.00 -1.75 -20.62
C SER A 118 14.77 -2.36 -19.98
N ARG A 119 13.68 -2.55 -20.74
CA ARG A 119 12.46 -3.18 -20.23
C ARG A 119 12.68 -4.65 -19.86
N MET A 120 13.42 -5.40 -20.67
CA MET A 120 13.74 -6.80 -20.38
C MET A 120 14.61 -6.93 -19.12
N LEU A 121 15.63 -6.08 -18.97
CA LEU A 121 16.48 -6.03 -17.77
C LEU A 121 15.66 -5.68 -16.52
N ARG A 122 14.80 -4.67 -16.61
CA ARG A 122 13.91 -4.28 -15.53
C ARG A 122 12.98 -5.44 -15.13
N SER A 123 12.35 -6.11 -16.11
CA SER A 123 11.52 -7.28 -15.83
C SER A 123 12.29 -8.43 -15.18
N ALA A 124 13.52 -8.68 -15.59
CA ALA A 124 14.36 -9.72 -15.01
C ALA A 124 14.73 -9.38 -13.55
N LEU A 125 15.09 -8.11 -13.27
CA LEU A 125 15.39 -7.63 -11.93
C LEU A 125 14.18 -7.72 -11.00
N VAL A 126 12.99 -7.29 -11.47
CA VAL A 126 11.75 -7.41 -10.69
C VAL A 126 11.45 -8.87 -10.34
N ARG A 127 11.61 -9.79 -11.29
CA ARG A 127 11.44 -11.22 -11.04
C ARG A 127 12.46 -11.75 -10.03
N GLN A 128 13.72 -11.34 -10.16
CA GLN A 128 14.78 -11.74 -9.25
C GLN A 128 14.52 -11.23 -7.83
N LEU A 129 14.10 -9.99 -7.68
CA LEU A 129 13.68 -9.40 -6.40
C LEU A 129 12.48 -10.12 -5.78
N ALA A 130 11.54 -10.58 -6.61
CA ALA A 130 10.35 -11.30 -6.15
C ALA A 130 10.63 -12.75 -5.71
N ILE A 131 11.59 -13.42 -6.36
CA ILE A 131 11.87 -14.85 -6.14
C ILE A 131 13.03 -15.05 -5.16
N THR A 132 14.10 -14.28 -5.34
CA THR A 132 15.31 -14.34 -4.53
C THR A 132 15.78 -12.90 -4.38
N PRO A 133 15.53 -12.26 -3.24
CA PRO A 133 16.06 -10.92 -3.00
C PRO A 133 17.55 -10.96 -3.31
N PRO A 134 18.03 -10.17 -4.28
CA PRO A 134 19.47 -10.19 -4.59
C PRO A 134 20.23 -9.80 -3.33
N GLU A 135 21.49 -10.18 -3.24
CA GLU A 135 22.45 -9.59 -2.30
C GLU A 135 22.70 -8.13 -2.69
N ILE A 136 21.67 -7.37 -2.72
CA ILE A 136 21.69 -5.93 -2.80
C ILE A 136 22.23 -5.46 -1.45
N SER A 137 22.89 -4.34 -1.41
CA SER A 137 23.45 -3.77 -0.18
C SER A 137 22.47 -3.97 0.99
N GLY A 138 22.96 -4.25 2.20
CA GLY A 138 22.16 -4.64 3.35
C GLY A 138 20.89 -3.82 3.53
N ASP A 139 20.94 -2.52 3.18
CA ASP A 139 19.83 -1.56 3.24
C ASP A 139 18.62 -1.95 2.38
N TYR A 140 18.83 -2.46 1.17
CA TYR A 140 17.74 -2.85 0.28
C TYR A 140 17.08 -4.16 0.68
N ARG A 141 17.86 -5.09 1.22
CA ARG A 141 17.34 -6.36 1.72
C ARG A 141 16.40 -6.10 2.89
N GLU A 142 16.82 -5.24 3.82
CA GLU A 142 16.01 -4.85 4.97
C GLU A 142 14.71 -4.16 4.54
N ILE A 143 14.77 -3.25 3.57
CA ILE A 143 13.62 -2.58 2.98
C ILE A 143 12.64 -3.57 2.34
N LEU A 144 13.14 -4.54 1.57
CA LEU A 144 12.31 -5.53 0.90
C LEU A 144 11.69 -6.53 1.88
N ASP A 145 12.46 -6.98 2.87
CA ASP A 145 11.97 -7.86 3.93
C ASP A 145 10.86 -7.17 4.74
N GLU A 146 11.00 -5.88 5.01
CA GLU A 146 10.02 -5.12 5.75
C GLU A 146 8.74 -4.80 4.96
N SER A 147 8.86 -4.51 3.66
CA SER A 147 7.71 -4.24 2.80
C SER A 147 6.89 -5.49 2.49
N GLY A 148 7.54 -6.65 2.51
CA GLY A 148 7.00 -7.89 1.95
C GLY A 148 6.93 -7.81 0.42
N VAL A 149 7.35 -8.85 -0.25
CA VAL A 149 7.32 -8.92 -1.73
C VAL A 149 5.90 -9.16 -2.23
N MET A 150 5.09 -9.84 -1.45
CA MET A 150 3.68 -10.10 -1.77
C MET A 150 2.77 -9.30 -0.83
N PRO A 151 1.72 -8.69 -1.37
CA PRO A 151 0.77 -7.98 -0.53
C PRO A 151 0.05 -8.94 0.43
N ASP A 152 -0.23 -8.48 1.64
CA ASP A 152 -1.00 -9.23 2.62
C ASP A 152 -2.38 -9.59 2.02
N PRO A 153 -2.78 -10.88 2.03
CA PRO A 153 -4.08 -11.32 1.50
C PRO A 153 -5.28 -10.60 2.12
N LYS A 154 -5.17 -10.17 3.38
CA LYS A 154 -6.20 -9.38 4.05
C LYS A 154 -6.26 -7.96 3.46
N MET A 155 -5.11 -7.35 3.22
CA MET A 155 -5.02 -6.03 2.58
C MET A 155 -5.60 -6.06 1.17
N VAL A 156 -5.31 -7.11 0.39
CA VAL A 156 -5.91 -7.31 -0.94
C VAL A 156 -7.43 -7.38 -0.88
N ARG A 157 -8.00 -8.09 0.09
CA ARG A 157 -9.46 -8.13 0.31
C ARG A 157 -10.03 -6.78 0.71
N ASP A 158 -9.35 -6.08 1.60
CA ASP A 158 -9.77 -4.76 2.08
C ASP A 158 -9.71 -3.69 0.96
N CYS A 159 -8.88 -3.90 -0.07
CA CYS A 159 -8.86 -3.07 -1.29
C CYS A 159 -10.04 -3.31 -2.22
N GLN A 160 -10.74 -4.43 -2.09
CA GLN A 160 -11.86 -4.77 -2.97
C GLN A 160 -13.04 -3.85 -2.68
N GLY A 161 -13.73 -3.48 -3.73
CA GLY A 161 -14.81 -2.50 -3.65
C GLY A 161 -14.36 -1.10 -4.05
N THR A 162 -15.21 -0.43 -4.77
CA THR A 162 -15.01 0.95 -5.21
C THR A 162 -16.06 1.84 -4.59
N TYR A 163 -15.61 2.96 -4.05
CA TYR A 163 -16.50 4.03 -3.60
C TYR A 163 -16.58 5.10 -4.68
N THR A 164 -17.78 5.56 -4.99
CA THR A 164 -17.97 6.71 -5.89
C THR A 164 -17.46 8.00 -5.24
N PRO A 165 -17.14 9.04 -6.01
CA PRO A 165 -16.76 10.35 -5.44
C PRO A 165 -17.79 10.90 -4.45
N ALA A 166 -19.07 10.71 -4.70
CA ALA A 166 -20.15 11.11 -3.79
C ALA A 166 -20.12 10.33 -2.47
N GLN A 167 -19.80 9.02 -2.51
CA GLN A 167 -19.64 8.22 -1.30
C GLN A 167 -18.40 8.63 -0.51
N HIS A 168 -17.27 8.91 -1.18
CA HIS A 168 -16.08 9.45 -0.52
C HIS A 168 -16.39 10.75 0.23
N LEU A 169 -17.05 11.70 -0.44
CA LEU A 169 -17.43 12.97 0.18
C LEU A 169 -18.35 12.76 1.40
N ARG A 170 -19.35 11.90 1.27
CA ARG A 170 -20.27 11.57 2.36
C ARG A 170 -19.54 10.97 3.58
N PHE A 171 -18.63 10.03 3.36
CA PHE A 171 -17.89 9.43 4.46
C PHE A 171 -16.90 10.40 5.09
N GLN A 172 -16.30 11.28 4.30
CA GLN A 172 -15.44 12.35 4.83
C GLN A 172 -16.21 13.33 5.71
N GLN A 173 -17.39 13.75 5.31
CA GLN A 173 -18.26 14.60 6.13
C GLN A 173 -18.65 13.92 7.43
N ARG A 174 -19.07 12.65 7.38
CA ARG A 174 -19.39 11.89 8.59
C ARG A 174 -18.21 11.69 9.53
N LEU A 175 -17.01 11.48 9.00
CA LEU A 175 -15.81 11.41 9.82
C LEU A 175 -15.57 12.71 10.57
N ASN A 176 -15.75 13.85 9.92
CA ASN A 176 -15.65 15.16 10.55
C ASN A 176 -16.71 15.33 11.66
N ASP A 177 -17.97 14.99 11.37
CA ASP A 177 -19.07 15.05 12.37
C ASP A 177 -18.78 14.18 13.62
N ILE A 178 -18.17 12.99 13.43
CA ILE A 178 -17.79 12.10 14.54
C ILE A 178 -16.66 12.72 15.36
N ASN A 179 -15.68 13.33 14.74
CA ASN A 179 -14.56 13.98 15.45
C ASN A 179 -15.03 15.19 16.23
N ASP A 180 -15.89 16.03 15.65
CA ASP A 180 -16.45 17.23 16.32
C ASP A 180 -17.34 16.88 17.52
N MET A 181 -17.92 15.68 17.56
CA MET A 181 -18.70 15.22 18.73
C MET A 181 -17.83 14.66 19.86
N GLN A 182 -16.52 14.47 19.66
CA GLN A 182 -15.58 13.93 20.64
C GLN A 182 -14.76 15.03 21.33
N GLU A 183 -14.78 16.25 20.82
CA GLU A 183 -14.22 17.46 21.45
C GLU A 183 -15.26 18.11 22.38
#